data_ba41f82b8f2a97913aab619e6f6100e1
#
_entry.id   ba41f82b8f2a97913aab619e6f6100e1
#
_cell.length_a   1.000
_cell.length_b   1.000
_cell.length_c   1.000
_cell.angle_alpha   90.00
_cell.angle_beta   90.00
_cell.angle_gamma   90.00
#
_symmetry.space_group_name_H-M   'P 1'
#
loop_
_entity.id
_entity.type
_entity.pdbx_description
1 polymer ?
#
loop_
_entity_poly.entity_id
_entity_poly.type
_entity_poly.pdbx_seq_one_letter_code
_entity_poly.pdbx_strand_id
1 'polypeptide(L)'
;MPQLGSEVSNFSFHAFSYMPLGENSKTWGNAYFKKGKREKVEWNETSDYLTVYPYVVADSVGGDMDFEEYYFAGGYAQEHKRFTWGIYANYRALIEYRKIDPRPRNIVSDLKASIGMSAKLNKLYSMGIAFHAGKYKQTNDVKFYSELGSAITYNLSGLGMDYVRFRRGATSLFYDGHRYGASIEIFPRDKQGFSGSFGYERFSFEKIISDLNDLPLNTLNQDKMKAEIAYTSFRNKHQWGVRTRATYQDRQGIESLIGSATTNVYEKTGEAEQLSVKKADISVSGVYGQTKGDRFTWYLSPRSGFNSFKMEYLDPARLMKVNYLSGGMNFFAATGYKKHSFQFVLDGVYRKNSTADLQLTEIDQEQIALAAVYKDYDNLSADNWTTNIELRWNYSLPKNRGIFIKLNWQHDSCQNDLHRETLQAHCGIVF
;
A
#
# COMPACT_ATOMS: atom_id res chain seq x y z
N MET A 1 -10.20 -0.50 -9.46
CA MET A 1 -9.36 0.34 -10.36
C MET A 1 -8.87 -0.50 -11.52
N PRO A 2 -9.26 -0.18 -12.75
CA PRO A 2 -8.85 -0.93 -13.95
C PRO A 2 -7.32 -0.94 -14.16
N GLN A 3 -6.65 0.11 -13.70
CA GLN A 3 -5.19 0.26 -13.79
C GLN A 3 -4.41 -0.79 -12.99
N LEU A 4 -5.06 -1.51 -12.10
CA LEU A 4 -4.46 -2.59 -11.30
C LEU A 4 -4.81 -3.99 -11.81
N GLY A 5 -5.58 -4.06 -12.91
CA GLY A 5 -6.11 -5.28 -13.51
C GLY A 5 -7.41 -5.76 -12.88
N SER A 6 -8.23 -6.46 -13.66
CA SER A 6 -9.49 -7.04 -13.20
C SER A 6 -9.29 -8.37 -12.47
N GLU A 7 -8.28 -9.13 -12.87
CA GLU A 7 -7.93 -10.43 -12.29
C GLU A 7 -6.45 -10.45 -11.89
N VAL A 8 -6.14 -11.08 -10.76
CA VAL A 8 -4.77 -11.25 -10.29
C VAL A 8 -4.57 -12.69 -9.83
N SER A 9 -3.71 -13.41 -10.50
CA SER A 9 -3.27 -14.74 -10.11
C SER A 9 -1.81 -14.73 -9.69
N ASN A 10 -1.47 -15.42 -8.62
CA ASN A 10 -0.08 -15.49 -8.20
C ASN A 10 0.21 -16.73 -7.34
N PHE A 11 1.47 -17.10 -7.37
CA PHE A 11 2.10 -18.04 -6.47
C PHE A 11 3.12 -17.29 -5.60
N SER A 12 3.23 -17.66 -4.32
CA SER A 12 4.20 -17.03 -3.43
C SER A 12 4.83 -18.04 -2.47
N PHE A 13 6.07 -17.78 -2.14
CA PHE A 13 6.83 -18.51 -1.14
C PHE A 13 7.29 -17.55 -0.05
N HIS A 14 7.07 -17.87 1.22
CA HIS A 14 7.40 -17.02 2.35
C HIS A 14 8.25 -17.78 3.37
N ALA A 15 9.25 -17.12 3.90
CA ALA A 15 10.07 -17.59 5.01
C ALA A 15 10.12 -16.51 6.09
N PHE A 16 9.93 -16.91 7.33
CA PHE A 16 10.05 -16.04 8.50
C PHE A 16 10.89 -16.72 9.56
N SER A 17 11.78 -15.97 10.18
CA SER A 17 12.60 -16.43 11.30
C SER A 17 12.53 -15.43 12.46
N TYR A 18 12.57 -15.95 13.67
CA TYR A 18 12.70 -15.18 14.89
C TYR A 18 13.55 -15.97 15.87
N MET A 19 14.68 -15.43 16.28
CA MET A 19 15.63 -16.10 17.14
C MET A 19 16.08 -15.20 18.28
N PRO A 20 15.98 -15.64 19.53
CA PRO A 20 16.71 -15.01 20.63
C PRO A 20 18.22 -15.31 20.49
N LEU A 21 19.03 -14.28 20.61
CA LEU A 21 20.50 -14.38 20.65
C LEU A 21 20.97 -14.09 22.09
N GLY A 22 20.91 -15.12 22.95
CA GLY A 22 21.13 -14.96 24.38
C GLY A 22 19.92 -14.34 25.11
N GLU A 23 20.14 -13.79 26.31
CA GLU A 23 19.06 -13.29 27.18
C GLU A 23 18.49 -11.96 26.75
N ASN A 24 19.32 -11.08 26.18
CA ASN A 24 18.99 -9.67 25.97
C ASN A 24 18.92 -9.24 24.51
N SER A 25 19.15 -10.16 23.57
CA SER A 25 19.19 -9.83 22.14
C SER A 25 18.24 -10.70 21.35
N LYS A 26 17.67 -10.15 20.30
CA LYS A 26 16.76 -10.84 19.40
C LYS A 26 17.04 -10.43 17.96
N THR A 27 16.96 -11.39 17.06
CA THR A 27 16.99 -11.16 15.62
C THR A 27 15.78 -11.77 14.95
N TRP A 28 15.34 -11.15 13.86
CA TRP A 28 14.24 -11.66 13.05
C TRP A 28 14.51 -11.38 11.58
N GLY A 29 13.93 -12.20 10.74
CA GLY A 29 14.01 -12.04 9.30
C GLY A 29 12.73 -12.45 8.62
N ASN A 30 12.46 -11.85 7.48
CA ASN A 30 11.34 -12.18 6.60
C ASN A 30 11.81 -12.11 5.16
N ALA A 31 11.49 -13.14 4.38
CA ALA A 31 11.74 -13.15 2.95
C ALA A 31 10.52 -13.71 2.23
N TYR A 32 10.19 -13.14 1.08
CA TYR A 32 9.24 -13.77 0.18
C TYR A 32 9.64 -13.61 -1.29
N PHE A 33 9.18 -14.57 -2.06
CA PHE A 33 9.14 -14.53 -3.51
C PHE A 33 7.68 -14.62 -3.94
N LYS A 34 7.28 -13.81 -4.89
CA LYS A 34 5.94 -13.82 -5.47
C LYS A 34 6.04 -13.68 -6.97
N LYS A 35 5.34 -14.55 -7.70
CA LYS A 35 5.25 -14.52 -9.17
C LYS A 35 3.79 -14.63 -9.57
N GLY A 36 3.39 -13.83 -10.54
CA GLY A 36 2.00 -13.83 -10.94
C GLY A 36 1.73 -13.00 -12.19
N LYS A 37 0.45 -12.83 -12.42
CA LYS A 37 -0.10 -12.11 -13.57
C LYS A 37 -1.23 -11.21 -13.09
N ARG A 38 -1.31 -10.01 -13.66
CA ARG A 38 -2.47 -9.12 -13.59
C ARG A 38 -3.09 -9.08 -14.98
N GLU A 39 -4.35 -9.42 -15.08
CA GLU A 39 -5.04 -9.47 -16.35
C GLU A 39 -5.86 -8.21 -16.59
N LYS A 40 -5.97 -7.84 -17.87
CA LYS A 40 -6.78 -6.71 -18.32
C LYS A 40 -6.45 -5.42 -17.58
N VAL A 41 -5.16 -5.11 -17.47
CA VAL A 41 -4.69 -3.80 -16.96
C VAL A 41 -5.03 -2.75 -18.02
N GLU A 42 -5.76 -1.71 -17.65
CA GLU A 42 -6.17 -0.62 -18.54
C GLU A 42 -5.53 0.69 -18.06
N TRP A 43 -5.13 1.56 -18.99
CA TRP A 43 -4.61 2.90 -18.68
C TRP A 43 -3.44 2.91 -17.70
N ASN A 44 -2.59 1.91 -17.76
CA ASN A 44 -1.40 1.83 -16.92
C ASN A 44 -0.32 0.94 -17.53
N GLU A 45 0.86 1.51 -17.67
CA GLU A 45 2.11 0.83 -18.06
C GLU A 45 3.16 0.86 -16.95
N THR A 46 2.79 1.37 -15.75
CA THR A 46 3.73 1.68 -14.66
C THR A 46 3.49 0.75 -13.48
N SER A 47 4.56 0.13 -12.96
CA SER A 47 4.50 -0.58 -11.68
C SER A 47 4.31 0.40 -10.52
N ASP A 48 3.92 -0.16 -9.34
CA ASP A 48 3.67 0.64 -8.14
C ASP A 48 2.71 1.82 -8.37
N TYR A 49 1.69 1.61 -9.21
CA TYR A 49 0.74 2.62 -9.65
C TYR A 49 0.31 3.59 -8.53
N LEU A 50 -0.14 3.07 -7.38
CA LEU A 50 -0.61 3.90 -6.26
C LEU A 50 0.50 4.72 -5.59
N THR A 51 1.75 4.32 -5.75
CA THR A 51 2.92 5.04 -5.20
C THR A 51 3.26 6.24 -6.05
N VAL A 52 3.28 6.07 -7.37
CA VAL A 52 3.69 7.11 -8.32
C VAL A 52 2.52 7.87 -8.95
N TYR A 53 1.27 7.41 -8.77
CA TYR A 53 0.08 8.10 -9.24
C TYR A 53 0.00 9.54 -8.70
N PRO A 54 -0.37 10.52 -9.58
CA PRO A 54 -0.90 10.35 -10.91
C PRO A 54 0.13 10.40 -12.03
N TYR A 55 1.40 10.58 -11.72
CA TYR A 55 2.47 10.75 -12.72
C TYR A 55 2.92 9.43 -13.32
N VAL A 56 2.00 8.70 -13.93
CA VAL A 56 2.21 7.39 -14.52
C VAL A 56 2.39 7.46 -16.04
N VAL A 57 2.86 6.37 -16.63
CA VAL A 57 2.78 6.13 -18.07
C VAL A 57 1.57 5.25 -18.33
N ALA A 58 0.84 5.55 -19.38
CA ALA A 58 -0.36 4.84 -19.75
C ALA A 58 -0.49 4.67 -21.27
N ASP A 59 -1.26 3.68 -21.66
CA ASP A 59 -1.73 3.45 -23.03
C ASP A 59 -3.23 3.18 -23.07
N SER A 60 -3.85 3.31 -24.25
CA SER A 60 -5.26 2.99 -24.43
C SER A 60 -5.51 1.53 -24.84
N VAL A 61 -4.47 0.75 -25.11
CA VAL A 61 -4.57 -0.65 -25.55
C VAL A 61 -4.79 -1.58 -24.37
N GLY A 62 -4.02 -1.35 -23.29
CA GLY A 62 -4.05 -2.19 -22.10
C GLY A 62 -3.46 -3.58 -22.32
N GLY A 63 -3.73 -4.49 -21.40
CA GLY A 63 -3.33 -5.90 -21.52
C GLY A 63 -2.84 -6.51 -20.22
N ASP A 64 -2.27 -7.69 -20.32
CA ASP A 64 -1.87 -8.49 -19.18
C ASP A 64 -0.42 -8.19 -18.77
N MET A 65 -0.16 -8.03 -17.47
CA MET A 65 1.14 -7.77 -16.90
C MET A 65 1.62 -8.98 -16.09
N ASP A 66 2.72 -9.59 -16.49
CA ASP A 66 3.42 -10.59 -15.69
C ASP A 66 4.32 -9.89 -14.66
N PHE A 67 4.44 -10.44 -13.45
CA PHE A 67 5.30 -9.86 -12.42
C PHE A 67 6.05 -10.90 -11.59
N GLU A 68 7.23 -10.50 -11.12
CA GLU A 68 8.04 -11.22 -10.12
C GLU A 68 8.49 -10.23 -9.05
N GLU A 69 8.23 -10.55 -7.79
CA GLU A 69 8.57 -9.72 -6.64
C GLU A 69 9.39 -10.50 -5.62
N TYR A 70 10.47 -9.88 -5.17
CA TYR A 70 11.37 -10.37 -4.13
C TYR A 70 11.36 -9.38 -2.98
N TYR A 71 11.28 -9.89 -1.78
CA TYR A 71 11.34 -9.09 -0.58
C TYR A 71 12.21 -9.73 0.47
N PHE A 72 13.06 -8.93 1.08
CA PHE A 72 13.92 -9.32 2.19
C PHE A 72 13.81 -8.28 3.29
N ALA A 73 13.70 -8.73 4.52
CA ALA A 73 13.71 -7.86 5.68
C ALA A 73 14.44 -8.54 6.83
N GLY A 74 15.09 -7.74 7.64
CA GLY A 74 15.76 -8.23 8.83
C GLY A 74 15.92 -7.15 9.88
N GLY A 75 15.94 -7.59 11.13
CA GLY A 75 16.12 -6.71 12.26
C GLY A 75 16.87 -7.37 13.40
N TYR A 76 17.46 -6.52 14.19
CA TYR A 76 18.15 -6.88 15.43
C TYR A 76 17.73 -5.89 16.52
N ALA A 77 17.49 -6.39 17.72
CA ALA A 77 17.21 -5.56 18.90
C ALA A 77 17.96 -6.09 20.11
N GLN A 78 18.45 -5.18 20.93
CA GLN A 78 19.17 -5.49 22.16
C GLN A 78 18.63 -4.66 23.32
N GLU A 79 18.32 -5.34 24.41
CA GLU A 79 17.96 -4.71 25.69
C GLU A 79 19.22 -4.52 26.54
N HIS A 80 19.39 -3.31 27.09
CA HIS A 80 20.45 -2.99 28.02
C HIS A 80 19.86 -2.19 29.20
N LYS A 81 19.68 -2.85 30.35
CA LYS A 81 19.12 -2.24 31.57
C LYS A 81 17.76 -1.55 31.34
N ARG A 82 17.79 -0.23 31.16
CA ARG A 82 16.59 0.62 30.96
C ARG A 82 16.27 0.89 29.51
N PHE A 83 17.21 0.62 28.61
CA PHE A 83 17.09 0.97 27.19
C PHE A 83 17.02 -0.29 26.35
N THR A 84 16.27 -0.22 25.27
CA THR A 84 16.31 -1.19 24.17
C THR A 84 16.55 -0.41 22.89
N TRP A 85 17.54 -0.80 22.12
CA TRP A 85 17.79 -0.25 20.80
C TRP A 85 17.63 -1.33 19.75
N GLY A 86 17.37 -0.94 18.50
CA GLY A 86 17.24 -1.85 17.41
C GLY A 86 17.47 -1.20 16.06
N ILE A 87 17.84 -2.04 15.12
CA ILE A 87 17.95 -1.71 13.70
C ILE A 87 17.06 -2.63 12.89
N TYR A 88 16.53 -2.12 11.80
CA TYR A 88 15.71 -2.88 10.85
C TYR A 88 15.95 -2.38 9.44
N ALA A 89 16.06 -3.29 8.48
CA ALA A 89 16.11 -2.94 7.08
C ALA A 89 15.21 -3.87 6.27
N ASN A 90 14.65 -3.33 5.20
CA ASN A 90 13.95 -4.13 4.20
C ASN A 90 14.30 -3.66 2.79
N TYR A 91 14.23 -4.59 1.86
CA TYR A 91 14.47 -4.37 0.44
C TYR A 91 13.44 -5.13 -0.38
N ARG A 92 12.85 -4.44 -1.35
CA ARG A 92 11.93 -5.00 -2.33
C ARG A 92 12.46 -4.78 -3.74
N ALA A 93 12.50 -5.83 -4.52
CA ALA A 93 12.75 -5.79 -5.95
C ALA A 93 11.52 -6.33 -6.69
N LEU A 94 11.05 -5.62 -7.70
CA LEU A 94 9.93 -6.03 -8.53
C LEU A 94 10.31 -5.85 -10.00
N ILE A 95 10.02 -6.85 -10.81
CA ILE A 95 9.96 -6.73 -12.27
C ILE A 95 8.53 -7.00 -12.71
N GLU A 96 8.00 -6.13 -13.56
CA GLU A 96 6.66 -6.27 -14.12
C GLU A 96 6.69 -5.87 -15.59
N TYR A 97 6.11 -6.69 -16.47
CA TYR A 97 6.22 -6.51 -17.90
C TYR A 97 5.02 -7.08 -18.66
N ARG A 98 4.78 -6.53 -19.86
CA ARG A 98 3.79 -7.03 -20.82
C ARG A 98 4.49 -7.67 -22.02
N LYS A 99 3.93 -8.78 -22.56
CA LYS A 99 4.51 -9.53 -23.69
C LYS A 99 4.00 -9.06 -25.05
N ILE A 100 2.89 -8.33 -25.09
CA ILE A 100 2.21 -7.85 -26.28
C ILE A 100 2.35 -6.32 -26.32
N ASP A 101 2.46 -5.74 -27.50
CA ASP A 101 2.60 -4.29 -27.69
C ASP A 101 1.36 -3.51 -27.21
N PRO A 102 1.59 -2.43 -26.51
CA PRO A 102 2.83 -1.88 -25.98
C PRO A 102 3.49 -2.80 -24.95
N ARG A 103 4.82 -2.91 -24.95
CA ARG A 103 5.58 -3.78 -24.02
C ARG A 103 6.29 -2.97 -22.95
N PRO A 104 5.60 -2.47 -21.93
CA PRO A 104 6.26 -1.90 -20.77
C PRO A 104 7.08 -2.96 -20.04
N ARG A 105 8.26 -2.56 -19.58
CA ARG A 105 9.09 -3.31 -18.66
C ARG A 105 9.49 -2.41 -17.53
N ASN A 106 9.01 -2.72 -16.34
CA ASN A 106 9.27 -1.99 -15.12
C ASN A 106 10.25 -2.77 -14.23
N ILE A 107 11.21 -2.09 -13.63
CA ILE A 107 12.08 -2.64 -12.60
C ILE A 107 12.04 -1.68 -11.42
N VAL A 108 11.61 -2.19 -10.26
CA VAL A 108 11.49 -1.43 -9.02
C VAL A 108 12.53 -1.91 -8.01
N SER A 109 13.16 -0.97 -7.34
CA SER A 109 14.06 -1.16 -6.20
C SER A 109 13.62 -0.22 -5.07
N ASP A 110 13.21 -0.78 -3.93
CA ASP A 110 12.75 -0.03 -2.77
C ASP A 110 13.46 -0.51 -1.51
N LEU A 111 14.37 0.32 -1.00
CA LEU A 111 15.15 0.08 0.22
C LEU A 111 14.67 1.01 1.33
N LYS A 112 14.47 0.45 2.52
CA LYS A 112 14.18 1.21 3.75
C LYS A 112 15.01 0.67 4.90
N ALA A 113 15.65 1.56 5.63
CA ALA A 113 16.37 1.26 6.87
C ALA A 113 15.78 2.08 8.03
N SER A 114 15.79 1.52 9.21
CA SER A 114 15.26 2.14 10.42
C SER A 114 16.17 1.87 11.61
N ILE A 115 16.28 2.84 12.50
CA ILE A 115 16.92 2.73 13.80
C ILE A 115 15.95 3.22 14.86
N GLY A 116 15.86 2.53 15.97
CA GLY A 116 14.98 2.92 17.05
C GLY A 116 15.57 2.65 18.42
N MET A 117 15.07 3.38 19.41
CA MET A 117 15.40 3.19 20.81
C MET A 117 14.14 3.34 21.66
N SER A 118 14.01 2.53 22.67
CA SER A 118 12.99 2.69 23.72
C SER A 118 13.61 2.72 25.11
N ALA A 119 12.93 3.41 26.01
CA ALA A 119 13.33 3.54 27.41
C ALA A 119 12.17 3.22 28.35
N LYS A 120 12.45 2.55 29.45
CA LYS A 120 11.52 2.35 30.57
C LYS A 120 11.37 3.68 31.32
N LEU A 121 10.26 4.40 31.15
CA LEU A 121 10.00 5.68 31.82
C LEU A 121 9.75 5.47 33.32
N ASN A 122 8.89 4.54 33.67
CA ASN A 122 8.54 4.18 35.03
C ASN A 122 8.17 2.67 35.10
N LYS A 123 7.58 2.25 36.22
CA LYS A 123 7.16 0.83 36.39
C LYS A 123 6.05 0.40 35.42
N LEU A 124 5.24 1.35 34.93
CA LEU A 124 4.04 1.07 34.13
C LEU A 124 4.26 1.29 32.62
N TYR A 125 5.12 2.25 32.23
CA TYR A 125 5.23 2.70 30.84
C TYR A 125 6.65 2.71 30.31
N SER A 126 6.76 2.45 29.01
CA SER A 126 7.93 2.67 28.19
C SER A 126 7.61 3.65 27.07
N MET A 127 8.63 4.37 26.61
CA MET A 127 8.55 5.28 25.47
C MET A 127 9.60 4.90 24.44
N GLY A 128 9.22 4.95 23.17
CA GLY A 128 10.09 4.65 22.02
C GLY A 128 10.14 5.81 21.04
N ILE A 129 11.27 5.91 20.36
CA ILE A 129 11.47 6.77 19.18
C ILE A 129 12.15 5.95 18.09
N ALA A 130 11.75 6.16 16.87
CA ALA A 130 12.39 5.53 15.70
C ALA A 130 12.53 6.53 14.56
N PHE A 131 13.61 6.39 13.80
CA PHE A 131 13.89 7.11 12.58
C PHE A 131 14.00 6.11 11.43
N HIS A 132 13.58 6.51 10.25
CA HIS A 132 13.77 5.72 9.05
C HIS A 132 14.15 6.59 7.86
N ALA A 133 14.89 5.99 6.95
CA ALA A 133 15.24 6.54 5.64
C ALA A 133 15.14 5.45 4.59
N GLY A 134 14.93 5.84 3.34
CA GLY A 134 14.82 4.89 2.23
C GLY A 134 15.04 5.54 0.88
N LYS A 135 15.39 4.67 -0.08
CA LYS A 135 15.59 5.01 -1.48
C LYS A 135 14.61 4.19 -2.31
N TYR A 136 13.91 4.86 -3.21
CA TYR A 136 13.00 4.28 -4.18
C TYR A 136 13.54 4.55 -5.58
N LYS A 137 13.57 3.55 -6.44
CA LYS A 137 13.89 3.72 -7.85
C LYS A 137 13.02 2.78 -8.69
N GLN A 138 12.49 3.31 -9.79
CA GLN A 138 11.77 2.51 -10.77
C GLN A 138 12.17 2.95 -12.16
N THR A 139 12.53 2.00 -13.02
CA THR A 139 12.65 2.23 -14.47
C THR A 139 11.37 1.75 -15.15
N ASN A 140 11.02 2.41 -16.25
CA ASN A 140 9.90 2.04 -17.12
C ASN A 140 10.36 2.22 -18.57
N ASP A 141 10.48 1.10 -19.28
CA ASP A 141 10.85 1.07 -20.70
C ASP A 141 9.68 0.50 -21.50
N VAL A 142 9.10 1.30 -22.39
CA VAL A 142 8.01 0.88 -23.29
C VAL A 142 8.55 0.69 -24.70
N LYS A 143 8.40 -0.50 -25.24
CA LYS A 143 8.86 -0.87 -26.59
C LYS A 143 7.72 -1.40 -27.45
N PHE A 144 7.89 -1.26 -28.75
CA PHE A 144 6.98 -1.79 -29.78
C PHE A 144 7.77 -2.65 -30.74
N TYR A 145 7.17 -3.76 -31.13
CA TYR A 145 7.75 -4.72 -32.09
C TYR A 145 6.83 -5.00 -33.27
N SER A 146 5.61 -4.41 -33.26
CA SER A 146 4.66 -4.53 -34.37
C SER A 146 5.14 -3.73 -35.60
N GLU A 147 5.15 -4.35 -36.77
CA GLU A 147 5.43 -3.70 -38.06
C GLU A 147 4.28 -2.76 -38.49
N LEU A 148 3.11 -2.89 -37.88
CA LEU A 148 1.92 -2.08 -38.18
C LEU A 148 1.93 -0.70 -37.54
N GLY A 149 3.01 -0.34 -36.82
CA GLY A 149 3.15 0.93 -36.10
C GLY A 149 3.03 0.76 -34.58
N SER A 150 3.13 1.87 -33.88
CA SER A 150 3.08 1.96 -32.43
C SER A 150 1.81 2.64 -31.95
N ALA A 151 1.24 2.15 -30.85
CA ALA A 151 0.24 2.90 -30.10
C ALA A 151 0.88 4.11 -29.40
N ILE A 152 0.06 5.06 -28.99
CA ILE A 152 0.51 6.25 -28.28
C ILE A 152 0.62 5.92 -26.79
N THR A 153 1.76 6.27 -26.19
CA THR A 153 1.96 6.32 -24.74
C THR A 153 1.73 7.72 -24.22
N TYR A 154 1.09 7.83 -23.08
CA TYR A 154 0.71 9.08 -22.43
C TYR A 154 1.47 9.23 -21.12
N ASN A 155 2.01 10.41 -20.88
CA ASN A 155 2.57 10.80 -19.60
C ASN A 155 1.49 11.51 -18.78
N LEU A 156 0.71 10.76 -17.98
CA LEU A 156 -0.40 11.31 -17.22
C LEU A 156 0.08 12.22 -16.09
N SER A 157 -0.70 13.25 -15.79
CA SER A 157 -0.46 14.19 -14.70
C SER A 157 -1.65 14.35 -13.74
N GLY A 158 -2.76 13.68 -14.02
CA GLY A 158 -3.92 13.56 -13.12
C GLY A 158 -5.18 14.19 -13.70
N LEU A 159 -6.34 13.66 -13.26
CA LEU A 159 -7.69 14.11 -13.68
C LEU A 159 -7.86 14.24 -15.20
N GLY A 160 -7.25 13.30 -15.96
CA GLY A 160 -7.32 13.28 -17.42
C GLY A 160 -6.32 14.19 -18.14
N MET A 161 -5.45 14.87 -17.40
CA MET A 161 -4.37 15.65 -17.98
C MET A 161 -3.16 14.79 -18.29
N ASP A 162 -2.44 15.15 -19.36
CA ASP A 162 -1.17 14.57 -19.75
C ASP A 162 -0.27 15.58 -20.47
N TYR A 163 0.99 15.23 -20.62
CA TYR A 163 1.96 16.03 -21.38
C TYR A 163 1.82 15.77 -22.88
N VAL A 164 0.93 16.48 -23.56
CA VAL A 164 0.61 16.31 -24.99
C VAL A 164 1.87 16.32 -25.87
N ARG A 165 2.82 17.21 -25.58
CA ARG A 165 4.10 17.32 -26.32
C ARG A 165 4.95 16.04 -26.26
N PHE A 166 4.80 15.23 -25.22
CA PHE A 166 5.58 14.01 -24.99
C PHE A 166 4.77 12.74 -25.22
N ARG A 167 3.64 12.84 -25.93
CA ARG A 167 2.95 11.67 -26.47
C ARG A 167 3.81 11.03 -27.56
N ARG A 168 4.13 9.77 -27.42
CA ARG A 168 4.99 9.04 -28.37
C ARG A 168 4.68 7.55 -28.36
N GLY A 169 5.30 6.78 -29.25
CA GLY A 169 5.29 5.32 -29.19
C GLY A 169 6.20 4.80 -28.07
N ALA A 170 7.42 4.39 -28.45
CA ALA A 170 8.41 3.95 -27.47
C ALA A 170 8.85 5.09 -26.54
N THR A 171 9.09 4.78 -25.27
CA THR A 171 9.59 5.72 -24.27
C THR A 171 10.38 5.00 -23.18
N SER A 172 11.43 5.63 -22.70
CA SER A 172 12.22 5.18 -21.58
C SER A 172 12.28 6.28 -20.52
N LEU A 173 11.93 5.94 -19.29
CA LEU A 173 11.92 6.88 -18.19
C LEU A 173 12.21 6.18 -16.86
N PHE A 174 12.50 6.95 -15.83
CA PHE A 174 12.67 6.44 -14.50
C PHE A 174 12.10 7.38 -13.43
N TYR A 175 11.80 6.80 -12.28
CA TYR A 175 11.44 7.49 -11.06
C TYR A 175 12.60 7.36 -10.08
N ASP A 176 13.05 8.47 -9.54
CA ASP A 176 14.07 8.52 -8.51
C ASP A 176 13.49 9.16 -7.25
N GLY A 177 13.35 8.39 -6.18
CA GLY A 177 12.67 8.83 -4.97
C GLY A 177 13.45 8.53 -3.70
N HIS A 178 13.14 9.30 -2.67
CA HIS A 178 13.67 9.12 -1.32
C HIS A 178 12.57 9.32 -0.29
N ARG A 179 12.74 8.69 0.86
CA ARG A 179 11.84 8.86 2.01
C ARG A 179 12.61 9.00 3.30
N TYR A 180 12.05 9.73 4.23
CA TYR A 180 12.53 9.80 5.60
C TYR A 180 11.39 10.08 6.55
N GLY A 181 11.56 9.69 7.81
CA GLY A 181 10.53 9.93 8.79
C GLY A 181 10.97 9.56 10.19
N ALA A 182 10.11 9.91 11.14
CA ALA A 182 10.28 9.62 12.54
C ALA A 182 8.96 9.21 13.18
N SER A 183 9.04 8.43 14.25
CA SER A 183 7.90 8.09 15.07
C SER A 183 8.25 8.09 16.53
N ILE A 184 7.25 8.41 17.36
CA ILE A 184 7.31 8.34 18.81
C ILE A 184 6.15 7.49 19.30
N GLU A 185 6.37 6.68 20.31
CA GLU A 185 5.35 5.85 20.92
C GLU A 185 5.49 5.78 22.44
N ILE A 186 4.35 5.64 23.11
CA ILE A 186 4.26 5.32 24.54
C ILE A 186 3.40 4.07 24.67
N PHE A 187 3.85 3.12 25.47
CA PHE A 187 3.14 1.85 25.63
C PHE A 187 3.29 1.29 27.04
N PRO A 188 2.26 0.61 27.54
CA PRO A 188 2.29 -0.01 28.86
C PRO A 188 3.21 -1.25 28.84
N ARG A 189 3.96 -1.44 29.92
CA ARG A 189 4.88 -2.58 30.09
C ARG A 189 4.14 -3.90 30.29
N ASP A 190 2.98 -3.87 30.91
CA ASP A 190 2.17 -5.05 31.24
C ASP A 190 1.07 -5.32 30.19
N LYS A 191 1.21 -4.75 28.98
CA LYS A 191 0.25 -4.91 27.87
C LYS A 191 -1.16 -4.41 28.15
N GLN A 192 -1.45 -3.82 29.32
CA GLN A 192 -2.73 -3.21 29.64
C GLN A 192 -2.56 -1.76 30.07
N GLY A 193 -3.51 -0.91 29.68
CA GLY A 193 -3.47 0.52 29.89
C GLY A 193 -3.53 1.28 28.56
N PHE A 194 -3.17 2.55 28.61
CA PHE A 194 -3.12 3.42 27.44
C PHE A 194 -1.85 3.19 26.63
N SER A 195 -1.98 3.23 25.32
CA SER A 195 -0.86 3.34 24.39
C SER A 195 -1.13 4.45 23.39
N GLY A 196 -0.10 5.10 22.91
CA GLY A 196 -0.19 6.14 21.91
C GLY A 196 1.02 6.13 21.00
N SER A 197 0.81 6.47 19.74
CA SER A 197 1.89 6.67 18.79
C SER A 197 1.59 7.81 17.84
N PHE A 198 2.65 8.48 17.41
CA PHE A 198 2.62 9.47 16.35
C PHE A 198 3.80 9.23 15.41
N GLY A 199 3.57 9.27 14.12
CA GLY A 199 4.58 9.11 13.09
C GLY A 199 4.39 10.10 11.96
N TYR A 200 5.51 10.57 11.43
CA TYR A 200 5.61 11.39 10.24
C TYR A 200 6.55 10.74 9.23
N GLU A 201 6.15 10.73 7.96
CA GLU A 201 6.98 10.29 6.84
C GLU A 201 6.82 11.27 5.68
N ARG A 202 7.93 11.73 5.14
CA ARG A 202 8.00 12.41 3.85
C ARG A 202 8.57 11.45 2.81
N PHE A 203 7.88 11.37 1.66
CA PHE A 203 8.31 10.66 0.46
C PHE A 203 8.30 11.64 -0.72
N SER A 204 9.37 11.67 -1.47
CA SER A 204 9.47 12.50 -2.67
C SER A 204 10.06 11.67 -3.79
N PHE A 205 9.58 11.87 -5.03
CA PHE A 205 10.22 11.34 -6.21
C PHE A 205 10.17 12.34 -7.37
N GLU A 206 11.10 12.19 -8.29
CA GLU A 206 11.14 12.86 -9.58
C GLU A 206 10.93 11.82 -10.70
N LYS A 207 10.11 12.17 -11.71
CA LYS A 207 9.93 11.40 -12.94
C LYS A 207 10.75 12.03 -14.04
N ILE A 208 11.63 11.26 -14.67
CA ILE A 208 12.64 11.72 -15.62
C ILE A 208 12.53 10.92 -16.91
N ILE A 209 12.48 11.59 -18.06
CA ILE A 209 12.47 10.94 -19.37
C ILE A 209 13.92 10.79 -19.86
N SER A 210 14.41 9.54 -19.86
CA SER A 210 15.80 9.23 -20.25
C SER A 210 16.08 9.52 -21.71
N ASP A 211 15.13 9.22 -22.60
CA ASP A 211 15.27 9.44 -24.05
C ASP A 211 15.39 10.91 -24.44
N LEU A 212 15.12 11.83 -23.54
CA LEU A 212 15.16 13.28 -23.76
C LEU A 212 16.26 13.94 -22.94
N ASN A 213 17.42 13.30 -22.88
CA ASN A 213 18.59 13.80 -22.14
C ASN A 213 18.28 14.00 -20.65
N ASP A 214 17.68 12.96 -20.02
CA ASP A 214 17.27 12.96 -18.62
C ASP A 214 16.40 14.18 -18.25
N LEU A 215 15.40 14.47 -19.08
CA LEU A 215 14.48 15.58 -18.87
C LEU A 215 13.59 15.34 -17.63
N PRO A 216 13.69 16.15 -16.57
CA PRO A 216 12.81 16.06 -15.41
C PRO A 216 11.43 16.56 -15.77
N LEU A 217 10.43 15.69 -15.70
CA LEU A 217 9.07 16.01 -16.13
C LEU A 217 8.22 16.54 -14.98
N ASN A 218 8.29 15.88 -13.83
CA ASN A 218 7.55 16.30 -12.63
C ASN A 218 8.17 15.73 -11.35
N THR A 219 7.82 16.38 -10.24
CA THR A 219 8.16 15.97 -8.89
C THR A 219 6.89 15.78 -8.08
N LEU A 220 6.80 14.70 -7.30
CA LEU A 220 5.76 14.50 -6.31
C LEU A 220 6.35 14.54 -4.91
N ASN A 221 5.81 15.40 -4.06
CA ASN A 221 6.10 15.45 -2.63
C ASN A 221 4.91 14.92 -1.86
N GLN A 222 5.14 13.99 -0.93
CA GLN A 222 4.10 13.43 -0.08
C GLN A 222 4.50 13.54 1.38
N ASP A 223 3.64 14.16 2.17
CA ASP A 223 3.71 14.18 3.63
C ASP A 223 2.63 13.27 4.19
N LYS A 224 3.00 12.38 5.11
CA LYS A 224 2.10 11.44 5.75
C LYS A 224 2.25 11.46 7.25
N MET A 225 1.15 11.72 7.95
CA MET A 225 1.05 11.69 9.40
C MET A 225 0.16 10.54 9.84
N LYS A 226 0.55 9.86 10.91
CA LYS A 226 -0.24 8.80 11.53
C LYS A 226 -0.29 9.03 13.03
N ALA A 227 -1.46 8.93 13.62
CA ALA A 227 -1.66 8.96 15.06
C ALA A 227 -2.51 7.77 15.49
N GLU A 228 -2.18 7.16 16.59
CA GLU A 228 -2.96 6.08 17.19
C GLU A 228 -3.00 6.26 18.70
N ILE A 229 -4.19 6.08 19.28
CA ILE A 229 -4.40 6.00 20.73
C ILE A 229 -5.22 4.75 20.97
N ALA A 230 -4.79 3.93 21.93
CA ALA A 230 -5.53 2.74 22.32
C ALA A 230 -5.51 2.56 23.83
N TYR A 231 -6.55 1.89 24.32
CA TYR A 231 -6.63 1.39 25.68
C TYR A 231 -6.96 -0.09 25.66
N THR A 232 -6.21 -0.90 26.40
CA THR A 232 -6.45 -2.33 26.54
C THR A 232 -6.52 -2.72 28.02
N SER A 233 -7.42 -3.64 28.33
CA SER A 233 -7.60 -4.18 29.66
C SER A 233 -7.79 -5.68 29.61
N PHE A 234 -7.11 -6.36 30.53
CA PHE A 234 -7.20 -7.81 30.72
C PHE A 234 -7.67 -8.06 32.16
N ARG A 235 -8.85 -8.64 32.31
CA ARG A 235 -9.38 -8.99 33.62
C ARG A 235 -9.84 -10.43 33.62
N ASN A 236 -9.13 -11.30 34.36
CA ASN A 236 -9.36 -12.74 34.39
C ASN A 236 -9.27 -13.33 32.96
N LYS A 237 -10.41 -13.84 32.46
CA LYS A 237 -10.55 -14.47 31.14
C LYS A 237 -11.06 -13.50 30.07
N HIS A 238 -11.37 -12.27 30.46
CA HIS A 238 -11.96 -11.25 29.58
C HIS A 238 -10.89 -10.25 29.15
N GLN A 239 -10.95 -9.89 27.89
CA GLN A 239 -10.11 -8.85 27.29
C GLN A 239 -11.01 -7.86 26.58
N TRP A 240 -10.75 -6.59 26.77
CA TRP A 240 -11.40 -5.55 26.00
C TRP A 240 -10.44 -4.41 25.71
N GLY A 241 -10.75 -3.68 24.68
CA GLY A 241 -9.96 -2.52 24.31
C GLY A 241 -10.68 -1.65 23.29
N VAL A 242 -10.22 -0.42 23.21
CA VAL A 242 -10.68 0.56 22.20
C VAL A 242 -9.44 1.18 21.57
N ARG A 243 -9.49 1.38 20.28
CA ARG A 243 -8.41 2.01 19.51
C ARG A 243 -8.99 3.02 18.53
N THR A 244 -8.42 4.22 18.52
CA THR A 244 -8.64 5.25 17.52
C THR A 244 -7.37 5.43 16.71
N ARG A 245 -7.50 5.44 15.40
CA ARG A 245 -6.41 5.70 14.45
C ARG A 245 -6.81 6.83 13.52
N ALA A 246 -5.87 7.75 13.28
CA ALA A 246 -5.98 8.79 12.28
C ALA A 246 -4.77 8.73 11.35
N THR A 247 -5.00 8.88 10.05
CA THR A 247 -3.96 9.02 9.03
C THR A 247 -4.31 10.22 8.16
N TYR A 248 -3.36 11.10 7.96
CA TYR A 248 -3.46 12.20 7.01
C TYR A 248 -2.31 12.11 6.02
N GLN A 249 -2.62 12.29 4.75
CA GLN A 249 -1.66 12.30 3.66
C GLN A 249 -1.95 13.49 2.76
N ASP A 250 -0.92 14.27 2.49
CA ASP A 250 -0.91 15.37 1.54
C ASP A 250 0.11 15.10 0.45
N ARG A 251 -0.30 15.16 -0.81
CA ARG A 251 0.57 15.04 -1.98
C ARG A 251 0.49 16.32 -2.79
N GLN A 252 1.65 16.87 -3.13
CA GLN A 252 1.81 18.02 -4.00
C GLN A 252 2.59 17.61 -5.24
N GLY A 253 2.01 17.84 -6.40
CA GLY A 253 2.64 17.57 -7.69
C GLY A 253 3.12 18.87 -8.33
N ILE A 254 4.40 18.89 -8.66
CA ILE A 254 5.08 20.01 -9.29
C ILE A 254 5.45 19.59 -10.71
N GLU A 255 4.98 20.31 -11.70
CA GLU A 255 5.21 20.03 -13.11
C GLU A 255 6.26 20.96 -13.70
N SER A 256 7.16 20.40 -14.50
CA SER A 256 8.19 21.17 -15.19
C SER A 256 7.60 21.92 -16.37
N LEU A 257 7.88 23.20 -16.45
CA LEU A 257 7.62 24.01 -17.62
C LEU A 257 8.78 23.79 -18.60
N ILE A 258 8.45 23.29 -19.79
CA ILE A 258 9.45 22.90 -20.79
C ILE A 258 9.42 23.88 -21.95
N GLY A 259 10.57 24.47 -22.24
CA GLY A 259 10.79 25.36 -23.36
C GLY A 259 10.68 24.66 -24.72
N SER A 260 10.82 25.43 -25.79
CA SER A 260 10.91 24.91 -27.16
C SER A 260 12.22 24.15 -27.34
N ALA A 261 12.17 23.01 -28.07
CA ALA A 261 13.38 22.24 -28.35
C ALA A 261 14.36 23.06 -29.21
N THR A 262 15.60 23.12 -28.79
CA THR A 262 16.72 23.61 -29.60
C THR A 262 17.58 22.40 -29.95
N THR A 263 17.71 22.09 -31.25
CA THR A 263 18.46 20.92 -31.75
C THR A 263 18.10 19.57 -31.04
N ASN A 264 16.80 19.32 -30.86
CA ASN A 264 16.24 18.17 -30.15
C ASN A 264 16.56 18.06 -28.64
N VAL A 265 17.07 19.12 -28.04
CA VAL A 265 17.26 19.23 -26.59
C VAL A 265 16.13 20.06 -25.99
N TYR A 266 15.42 19.50 -25.03
CA TYR A 266 14.40 20.19 -24.26
C TYR A 266 15.02 20.71 -22.96
N GLU A 267 14.74 21.96 -22.65
CA GLU A 267 15.21 22.58 -21.41
C GLU A 267 14.03 22.89 -20.47
N LYS A 268 14.23 22.58 -19.21
CA LYS A 268 13.32 22.98 -18.15
C LYS A 268 13.49 24.48 -17.89
N THR A 269 12.46 25.28 -18.15
CA THR A 269 12.47 26.72 -17.99
C THR A 269 11.88 27.20 -16.68
N GLY A 270 11.13 26.34 -15.98
CA GLY A 270 10.50 26.66 -14.71
C GLY A 270 9.73 25.48 -14.14
N GLU A 271 8.99 25.74 -13.10
CA GLU A 271 8.14 24.76 -12.41
C GLU A 271 6.82 25.41 -12.00
N ALA A 272 5.74 24.62 -11.97
CA ALA A 272 4.45 25.03 -11.44
C ALA A 272 3.86 23.92 -10.58
N GLU A 273 3.33 24.26 -9.39
CA GLU A 273 2.49 23.35 -8.64
C GLU A 273 1.17 23.22 -9.40
N GLN A 274 0.80 21.99 -9.79
CA GLN A 274 -0.42 21.74 -10.57
C GLN A 274 -1.37 20.80 -9.86
N LEU A 275 -0.87 19.94 -8.97
CA LEU A 275 -1.64 18.89 -8.37
C LEU A 275 -1.61 18.93 -6.83
N SER A 276 -2.78 18.79 -6.22
CA SER A 276 -2.93 18.52 -4.78
C SER A 276 -3.81 17.29 -4.55
N VAL A 277 -3.32 16.32 -3.75
CA VAL A 277 -4.11 15.14 -3.35
C VAL A 277 -4.09 15.00 -1.85
N LYS A 278 -5.25 15.16 -1.21
CA LYS A 278 -5.40 15.05 0.24
C LYS A 278 -6.24 13.82 0.59
N LYS A 279 -5.72 13.01 1.51
CA LYS A 279 -6.43 11.84 2.06
C LYS A 279 -6.46 11.93 3.58
N ALA A 280 -7.62 11.73 4.16
CA ALA A 280 -7.78 11.65 5.61
C ALA A 280 -8.59 10.40 5.96
N ASP A 281 -8.06 9.59 6.88
CA ASP A 281 -8.70 8.37 7.35
C ASP A 281 -8.75 8.42 8.87
N ILE A 282 -9.94 8.32 9.45
CA ILE A 282 -10.13 8.22 10.89
C ILE A 282 -10.95 6.96 11.17
N SER A 283 -10.49 6.13 12.09
CA SER A 283 -11.21 4.92 12.47
C SER A 283 -11.20 4.70 13.97
N VAL A 284 -12.33 4.20 14.48
CA VAL A 284 -12.47 3.73 15.86
C VAL A 284 -12.81 2.25 15.82
N SER A 285 -12.11 1.45 16.62
CA SER A 285 -12.39 0.03 16.74
C SER A 285 -12.41 -0.38 18.22
N GLY A 286 -13.35 -1.24 18.56
CA GLY A 286 -13.43 -1.92 19.83
C GLY A 286 -12.94 -3.37 19.69
N VAL A 287 -12.56 -3.99 20.78
CA VAL A 287 -12.37 -5.42 20.88
C VAL A 287 -12.94 -5.90 22.20
N TYR A 288 -13.67 -6.99 22.16
CA TYR A 288 -14.09 -7.72 23.36
C TYR A 288 -13.93 -9.20 23.09
N GLY A 289 -13.36 -9.91 24.04
CA GLY A 289 -13.17 -11.33 23.89
C GLY A 289 -12.94 -12.07 25.19
N GLN A 290 -12.94 -13.38 25.07
CA GLN A 290 -12.77 -14.28 26.20
C GLN A 290 -11.87 -15.45 25.84
N THR A 291 -10.95 -15.76 26.75
CA THR A 291 -10.14 -16.99 26.68
C THR A 291 -10.60 -17.96 27.77
N LYS A 292 -11.07 -19.13 27.38
CA LYS A 292 -11.48 -20.24 28.29
C LYS A 292 -10.39 -21.29 28.36
N GLY A 293 -9.41 -21.08 29.25
CA GLY A 293 -8.25 -21.97 29.36
C GLY A 293 -7.45 -21.98 28.04
N ASP A 294 -6.70 -23.06 27.81
CA ASP A 294 -5.88 -23.21 26.59
C ASP A 294 -6.68 -23.76 25.40
N ARG A 295 -7.99 -23.98 25.56
CA ARG A 295 -8.79 -24.73 24.59
C ARG A 295 -9.65 -23.88 23.67
N PHE A 296 -10.14 -22.72 24.14
CA PHE A 296 -11.04 -21.90 23.36
C PHE A 296 -10.85 -20.41 23.62
N THR A 297 -10.69 -19.65 22.54
CA THR A 297 -10.57 -18.19 22.55
C THR A 297 -11.45 -17.59 21.48
N TRP A 298 -12.16 -16.52 21.78
CA TRP A 298 -12.90 -15.77 20.79
C TRP A 298 -12.81 -14.26 21.03
N TYR A 299 -12.89 -13.49 19.96
CA TYR A 299 -12.92 -12.03 19.98
C TYR A 299 -13.96 -11.50 18.99
N LEU A 300 -14.63 -10.43 19.40
CA LEU A 300 -15.50 -9.62 18.56
C LEU A 300 -14.91 -8.22 18.47
N SER A 301 -14.78 -7.68 17.27
CA SER A 301 -14.14 -6.39 17.06
C SER A 301 -14.98 -5.52 16.11
N PRO A 302 -15.93 -4.73 16.65
CA PRO A 302 -16.64 -3.72 15.87
C PRO A 302 -15.70 -2.59 15.48
N ARG A 303 -15.96 -2.00 14.32
CA ARG A 303 -15.20 -0.84 13.82
C ARG A 303 -16.09 0.10 13.04
N SER A 304 -15.75 1.40 13.09
CA SER A 304 -16.31 2.43 12.24
C SER A 304 -15.22 3.37 11.77
N GLY A 305 -15.44 4.03 10.65
CA GLY A 305 -14.45 4.94 10.09
C GLY A 305 -15.06 5.98 9.18
N PHE A 306 -14.29 7.03 8.99
CA PHE A 306 -14.52 8.08 8.01
C PHE A 306 -13.28 8.21 7.14
N ASN A 307 -13.47 8.22 5.81
CA ASN A 307 -12.43 8.39 4.83
C ASN A 307 -12.77 9.57 3.93
N SER A 308 -11.80 10.42 3.68
CA SER A 308 -11.91 11.55 2.76
C SER A 308 -10.79 11.48 1.74
N PHE A 309 -11.16 11.62 0.49
CA PHE A 309 -10.25 11.74 -0.65
C PHE A 309 -10.61 13.00 -1.43
N LYS A 310 -9.62 13.87 -1.68
CA LYS A 310 -9.75 15.06 -2.51
C LYS A 310 -8.54 15.16 -3.42
N MET A 311 -8.77 15.32 -4.72
CA MET A 311 -7.75 15.53 -5.73
C MET A 311 -8.12 16.77 -6.54
N GLU A 312 -7.20 17.70 -6.67
CA GLU A 312 -7.35 18.96 -7.39
C GLU A 312 -6.21 19.10 -8.38
N TYR A 313 -6.53 19.49 -9.60
CA TYR A 313 -5.61 19.97 -10.61
C TYR A 313 -5.88 21.46 -10.81
N LEU A 314 -4.84 22.31 -10.82
CA LEU A 314 -5.02 23.75 -10.70
C LEU A 314 -5.36 24.42 -12.02
N ASP A 315 -4.65 24.07 -13.10
CA ASP A 315 -4.84 24.69 -14.40
C ASP A 315 -4.74 23.65 -15.54
N PRO A 316 -5.86 23.34 -16.21
CA PRO A 316 -7.24 23.79 -15.96
C PRO A 316 -7.81 23.27 -14.64
N ALA A 317 -8.67 24.05 -14.01
CA ALA A 317 -9.23 23.71 -12.69
C ALA A 317 -10.09 22.45 -12.74
N ARG A 318 -9.66 21.39 -12.08
CA ARG A 318 -10.38 20.11 -12.00
C ARG A 318 -10.40 19.58 -10.57
N LEU A 319 -11.49 18.93 -10.20
CA LEU A 319 -11.70 18.42 -8.85
C LEU A 319 -12.32 17.02 -8.88
N MET A 320 -11.79 16.12 -8.07
CA MET A 320 -12.45 14.89 -7.66
C MET A 320 -12.45 14.82 -6.13
N LYS A 321 -13.64 14.71 -5.55
CA LYS A 321 -13.80 14.57 -4.10
C LYS A 321 -14.73 13.42 -3.79
N VAL A 322 -14.32 12.53 -2.87
CA VAL A 322 -15.12 11.40 -2.44
C VAL A 322 -14.92 11.16 -0.94
N ASN A 323 -16.02 11.11 -0.19
CA ASN A 323 -15.98 10.83 1.23
C ASN A 323 -16.81 9.58 1.54
N TYR A 324 -16.39 8.81 2.52
CA TYR A 324 -17.03 7.58 2.94
C TYR A 324 -17.22 7.51 4.43
N LEU A 325 -18.32 6.88 4.83
CA LEU A 325 -18.51 6.30 6.15
C LEU A 325 -18.38 4.79 6.04
N SER A 326 -17.70 4.17 6.98
CA SER A 326 -17.56 2.72 7.02
C SER A 326 -17.97 2.17 8.37
N GLY A 327 -18.61 1.01 8.36
CA GLY A 327 -18.96 0.24 9.54
C GLY A 327 -18.63 -1.24 9.30
N GLY A 328 -18.17 -1.93 10.31
CA GLY A 328 -17.83 -3.33 10.13
C GLY A 328 -17.59 -4.07 11.43
N MET A 329 -17.46 -5.38 11.32
CA MET A 329 -17.24 -6.27 12.45
C MET A 329 -16.32 -7.41 12.07
N ASN A 330 -15.39 -7.71 12.96
CA ASN A 330 -14.55 -8.88 12.84
C ASN A 330 -14.85 -9.83 14.00
N PHE A 331 -15.05 -11.10 13.69
CA PHE A 331 -15.17 -12.19 14.65
C PHE A 331 -14.01 -13.16 14.45
N PHE A 332 -13.33 -13.49 15.54
CA PHE A 332 -12.26 -14.46 15.60
C PHE A 332 -12.62 -15.55 16.61
N ALA A 333 -12.40 -16.81 16.25
CA ALA A 333 -12.48 -17.94 17.18
C ALA A 333 -11.31 -18.90 16.94
N ALA A 334 -10.78 -19.43 18.02
CA ALA A 334 -9.74 -20.46 17.98
C ALA A 334 -10.02 -21.54 19.00
N THR A 335 -9.76 -22.79 18.62
CA THR A 335 -9.91 -23.96 19.51
C THR A 335 -8.79 -24.95 19.30
N GLY A 336 -8.41 -25.64 20.37
CA GLY A 336 -7.40 -26.69 20.36
C GLY A 336 -7.98 -28.04 20.80
N TYR A 337 -7.66 -29.11 20.07
CA TYR A 337 -7.97 -30.46 20.45
C TYR A 337 -6.78 -31.39 20.20
N LYS A 338 -6.16 -31.90 21.28
CA LYS A 338 -4.92 -32.70 21.21
C LYS A 338 -3.81 -31.96 20.45
N LYS A 339 -3.40 -32.52 19.31
CA LYS A 339 -2.36 -31.98 18.44
C LYS A 339 -2.92 -31.02 17.37
N HIS A 340 -4.23 -30.85 17.30
CA HIS A 340 -4.90 -30.02 16.30
C HIS A 340 -5.29 -28.67 16.90
N SER A 341 -5.15 -27.60 16.14
CA SER A 341 -5.79 -26.33 16.45
C SER A 341 -6.47 -25.76 15.20
N PHE A 342 -7.61 -25.16 15.42
CA PHE A 342 -8.44 -24.55 14.38
C PHE A 342 -8.64 -23.08 14.70
N GLN A 343 -8.57 -22.26 13.67
CA GLN A 343 -8.87 -20.84 13.77
C GLN A 343 -9.87 -20.49 12.69
N PHE A 344 -10.81 -19.64 13.05
CA PHE A 344 -11.84 -19.09 12.17
C PHE A 344 -11.86 -17.58 12.31
N VAL A 345 -11.89 -16.88 11.17
CA VAL A 345 -12.09 -15.43 11.10
C VAL A 345 -13.24 -15.15 10.16
N LEU A 346 -14.17 -14.32 10.60
CA LEU A 346 -15.21 -13.71 9.77
C LEU A 346 -15.09 -12.20 9.90
N ASP A 347 -14.92 -11.52 8.78
CA ASP A 347 -14.81 -10.07 8.71
C ASP A 347 -15.81 -9.51 7.71
N GLY A 348 -16.60 -8.52 8.10
CA GLY A 348 -17.54 -7.83 7.25
C GLY A 348 -17.38 -6.33 7.38
N VAL A 349 -17.35 -5.60 6.27
CA VAL A 349 -17.28 -4.13 6.22
C VAL A 349 -18.23 -3.62 5.16
N TYR A 350 -19.06 -2.69 5.55
CA TYR A 350 -19.84 -1.86 4.64
C TYR A 350 -19.24 -0.46 4.57
N ARG A 351 -19.08 0.05 3.37
CA ARG A 351 -18.61 1.40 3.09
C ARG A 351 -19.67 2.13 2.30
N LYS A 352 -20.19 3.20 2.87
CA LYS A 352 -21.19 4.06 2.28
C LYS A 352 -20.58 5.36 1.80
N ASN A 353 -20.80 5.72 0.55
CA ASN A 353 -20.46 7.04 0.06
C ASN A 353 -21.33 8.10 0.76
N SER A 354 -20.71 9.15 1.26
CA SER A 354 -21.40 10.28 1.88
C SER A 354 -21.39 11.54 1.02
N THR A 355 -20.39 11.67 0.16
CA THR A 355 -20.25 12.80 -0.78
C THR A 355 -19.39 12.35 -1.94
N ALA A 356 -19.83 12.63 -3.15
CA ALA A 356 -19.05 12.44 -4.36
C ALA A 356 -19.23 13.67 -5.27
N ASP A 357 -18.14 14.25 -5.73
CA ASP A 357 -18.12 15.43 -6.60
C ASP A 357 -17.00 15.29 -7.62
N LEU A 358 -17.32 15.46 -8.90
CA LEU A 358 -16.38 15.46 -10.01
C LEU A 358 -16.64 16.68 -10.89
N GLN A 359 -15.66 17.56 -10.95
CA GLN A 359 -15.72 18.76 -11.77
C GLN A 359 -14.51 18.74 -12.73
N LEU A 360 -14.79 18.72 -14.01
CA LEU A 360 -13.79 18.74 -15.06
C LEU A 360 -14.07 19.92 -15.98
N THR A 361 -13.13 20.86 -16.05
CA THR A 361 -13.18 21.99 -16.96
C THR A 361 -12.25 21.79 -18.15
N GLU A 362 -12.48 22.52 -19.24
CA GLU A 362 -11.67 22.46 -20.46
C GLU A 362 -11.47 21.04 -20.98
N ILE A 363 -12.61 20.37 -21.23
CA ILE A 363 -12.61 19.04 -21.79
C ILE A 363 -12.36 19.14 -23.30
N ASP A 364 -11.22 18.60 -23.75
CA ASP A 364 -10.92 18.42 -25.16
C ASP A 364 -11.25 16.98 -25.59
N GLN A 365 -11.75 16.82 -26.82
CA GLN A 365 -12.03 15.50 -27.40
C GLN A 365 -10.78 14.64 -27.57
N GLU A 366 -9.60 15.25 -27.61
CA GLU A 366 -8.32 14.56 -27.65
C GLU A 366 -7.86 13.97 -26.29
N GLN A 367 -8.55 14.30 -25.21
CA GLN A 367 -8.23 13.79 -23.85
C GLN A 367 -8.83 12.41 -23.61
N ILE A 368 -8.30 11.41 -24.30
CA ILE A 368 -8.76 10.01 -24.24
C ILE A 368 -8.71 9.44 -22.82
N ALA A 369 -7.75 9.91 -21.99
CA ALA A 369 -7.59 9.51 -20.59
C ALA A 369 -8.78 9.87 -19.67
N LEU A 370 -9.70 10.74 -20.11
CA LEU A 370 -10.92 11.07 -19.36
C LEU A 370 -11.82 9.86 -19.09
N ALA A 371 -11.86 8.90 -20.01
CA ALA A 371 -12.63 7.67 -19.81
C ALA A 371 -12.17 6.90 -18.56
N ALA A 372 -10.86 6.87 -18.30
CA ALA A 372 -10.30 6.28 -17.08
C ALA A 372 -10.69 7.06 -15.82
N VAL A 373 -10.73 8.40 -15.90
CA VAL A 373 -11.14 9.27 -14.77
C VAL A 373 -12.60 9.03 -14.39
N TYR A 374 -13.50 8.97 -15.36
CA TYR A 374 -14.92 8.67 -15.09
C TYR A 374 -15.08 7.28 -14.47
N LYS A 375 -14.42 6.26 -15.02
CA LYS A 375 -14.45 4.89 -14.50
C LYS A 375 -13.89 4.80 -13.07
N ASP A 376 -12.83 5.55 -12.78
CA ASP A 376 -12.27 5.63 -11.43
C ASP A 376 -13.22 6.34 -10.46
N TYR A 377 -13.84 7.44 -10.89
CA TYR A 377 -14.83 8.14 -10.09
C TYR A 377 -16.04 7.27 -9.76
N ASP A 378 -16.59 6.56 -10.74
CA ASP A 378 -17.73 5.63 -10.55
C ASP A 378 -17.37 4.52 -9.56
N ASN A 379 -16.17 3.95 -9.66
CA ASN A 379 -15.69 2.92 -8.74
C ASN A 379 -15.40 3.46 -7.33
N LEU A 380 -14.87 4.67 -7.24
CA LEU A 380 -14.59 5.31 -5.96
C LEU A 380 -15.86 5.82 -5.27
N SER A 381 -16.87 6.29 -5.99
CA SER A 381 -18.11 6.80 -5.43
C SER A 381 -19.14 5.73 -5.07
N ALA A 382 -18.96 4.50 -5.54
CA ALA A 382 -19.88 3.40 -5.27
C ALA A 382 -19.83 2.94 -3.81
N ASP A 383 -21.00 2.61 -3.25
CA ASP A 383 -21.11 1.88 -2.00
C ASP A 383 -20.49 0.47 -2.18
N ASN A 384 -19.84 0.00 -1.13
CA ASN A 384 -19.12 -1.28 -1.21
C ASN A 384 -19.36 -2.12 0.04
N TRP A 385 -19.53 -3.41 -0.17
CA TRP A 385 -19.56 -4.44 0.86
C TRP A 385 -18.40 -5.43 0.67
N THR A 386 -17.60 -5.62 1.71
CA THR A 386 -16.52 -6.60 1.73
C THR A 386 -16.79 -7.64 2.80
N THR A 387 -16.74 -8.92 2.42
CA THR A 387 -16.79 -10.06 3.35
C THR A 387 -15.51 -10.87 3.20
N ASN A 388 -14.91 -11.26 4.31
CA ASN A 388 -13.72 -12.10 4.32
C ASN A 388 -13.90 -13.26 5.30
N ILE A 389 -13.62 -14.49 4.85
CA ILE A 389 -13.66 -15.70 5.66
C ILE A 389 -12.28 -16.36 5.61
N GLU A 390 -11.71 -16.62 6.78
CA GLU A 390 -10.44 -17.34 6.89
C GLU A 390 -10.61 -18.57 7.78
N LEU A 391 -10.11 -19.69 7.30
CA LEU A 391 -10.02 -20.95 8.02
C LEU A 391 -8.57 -21.37 8.11
N ARG A 392 -8.09 -21.70 9.30
CA ARG A 392 -6.75 -22.23 9.50
C ARG A 392 -6.77 -23.47 10.39
N TRP A 393 -6.13 -24.51 9.91
CA TRP A 393 -5.84 -25.72 10.66
C TRP A 393 -4.34 -25.83 10.90
N ASN A 394 -3.94 -26.15 12.14
CA ASN A 394 -2.55 -26.45 12.49
C ASN A 394 -2.48 -27.84 13.13
N TYR A 395 -1.40 -28.56 12.85
CA TYR A 395 -1.07 -29.82 13.47
C TYR A 395 0.30 -29.74 14.13
N SER A 396 0.35 -30.00 15.44
CA SER A 396 1.58 -29.96 16.24
C SER A 396 2.36 -31.26 16.10
N LEU A 397 3.61 -31.14 15.67
CA LEU A 397 4.58 -32.22 15.57
C LEU A 397 5.51 -32.21 16.81
N PRO A 398 6.24 -33.32 17.09
CA PRO A 398 7.26 -33.35 18.14
C PRO A 398 8.33 -32.26 17.93
N LYS A 399 9.03 -31.85 19.01
CA LYS A 399 10.12 -30.88 19.03
C LYS A 399 9.69 -29.47 18.58
N ASN A 400 8.50 -29.01 19.02
CA ASN A 400 7.93 -27.69 18.73
C ASN A 400 7.74 -27.38 17.23
N ARG A 401 7.61 -28.40 16.40
CA ARG A 401 7.31 -28.25 14.97
C ARG A 401 5.82 -28.32 14.73
N GLY A 402 5.40 -27.81 13.61
CA GLY A 402 4.00 -27.89 13.20
C GLY A 402 3.85 -27.70 11.71
N ILE A 403 2.73 -28.17 11.20
CA ILE A 403 2.28 -27.87 9.83
C ILE A 403 0.95 -27.12 9.92
N PHE A 404 0.69 -26.29 8.92
CA PHE A 404 -0.59 -25.61 8.82
C PHE A 404 -1.11 -25.57 7.40
N ILE A 405 -2.43 -25.51 7.30
CA ILE A 405 -3.17 -25.17 6.08
C ILE A 405 -4.08 -23.99 6.43
N LYS A 406 -4.12 -23.01 5.56
CA LYS A 406 -4.96 -21.82 5.68
C LYS A 406 -5.66 -21.57 4.36
N LEU A 407 -6.98 -21.37 4.43
CA LEU A 407 -7.83 -20.95 3.31
C LEU A 407 -8.42 -19.60 3.62
N ASN A 408 -8.41 -18.71 2.65
CA ASN A 408 -9.02 -17.40 2.75
C ASN A 408 -9.90 -17.16 1.53
N TRP A 409 -11.13 -16.72 1.76
CA TRP A 409 -12.06 -16.29 0.73
C TRP A 409 -12.52 -14.87 1.03
N GLN A 410 -12.42 -13.98 0.04
CA GLN A 410 -12.91 -12.61 0.12
C GLN A 410 -13.85 -12.35 -1.03
N HIS A 411 -14.97 -11.72 -0.71
CA HIS A 411 -15.97 -11.23 -1.65
C HIS A 411 -16.12 -9.73 -1.46
N ASP A 412 -15.89 -8.98 -2.53
CA ASP A 412 -16.15 -7.54 -2.62
C ASP A 412 -17.32 -7.33 -3.59
N SER A 413 -18.33 -6.59 -3.18
CA SER A 413 -19.50 -6.24 -3.99
C SER A 413 -19.68 -4.72 -3.97
N CYS A 414 -19.81 -4.12 -5.14
CA CYS A 414 -20.09 -2.70 -5.31
C CYS A 414 -21.51 -2.49 -5.85
N GLN A 415 -22.10 -1.36 -5.54
CA GLN A 415 -23.45 -0.99 -5.98
C GLN A 415 -23.61 -0.98 -7.52
N ASN A 416 -22.52 -0.85 -8.28
CA ASN A 416 -22.49 -0.83 -9.74
C ASN A 416 -22.38 -2.23 -10.38
N ASP A 417 -22.90 -3.27 -9.72
CA ASP A 417 -22.82 -4.68 -10.13
C ASP A 417 -21.40 -5.22 -10.35
N LEU A 418 -20.40 -4.53 -9.85
CA LEU A 418 -19.02 -4.99 -9.87
C LEU A 418 -18.78 -5.92 -8.68
N HIS A 419 -18.41 -7.16 -8.98
CA HIS A 419 -18.06 -8.17 -8.00
C HIS A 419 -16.61 -8.58 -8.17
N ARG A 420 -15.95 -8.83 -7.06
CA ARG A 420 -14.61 -9.39 -7.04
C ARG A 420 -14.54 -10.51 -6.01
N GLU A 421 -14.06 -11.66 -6.44
CA GLU A 421 -13.79 -12.77 -5.55
C GLU A 421 -12.29 -13.06 -5.51
N THR A 422 -11.79 -13.34 -4.31
CA THR A 422 -10.40 -13.72 -4.09
C THR A 422 -10.36 -14.99 -3.26
N LEU A 423 -9.74 -16.03 -3.79
CA LEU A 423 -9.47 -17.26 -3.08
C LEU A 423 -7.96 -17.44 -2.90
N GLN A 424 -7.54 -17.71 -1.68
CA GLN A 424 -6.14 -17.97 -1.36
C GLN A 424 -6.02 -19.25 -0.52
N ALA A 425 -5.04 -20.08 -0.90
CA ALA A 425 -4.69 -21.26 -0.14
C ALA A 425 -3.21 -21.20 0.26
N HIS A 426 -2.93 -21.44 1.53
CA HIS A 426 -1.57 -21.44 2.06
C HIS A 426 -1.32 -22.75 2.79
N CYS A 427 -0.11 -23.29 2.65
CA CYS A 427 0.39 -24.35 3.49
C CYS A 427 1.80 -24.03 3.95
N GLY A 428 2.20 -24.54 5.10
CA GLY A 428 3.53 -24.25 5.60
C GLY A 428 3.93 -25.10 6.79
N ILE A 429 5.19 -24.93 7.16
CA ILE A 429 5.83 -25.63 8.27
C ILE A 429 6.32 -24.58 9.27
N VAL A 430 6.14 -24.86 10.54
CA VAL A 430 6.66 -24.07 11.67
C VAL A 430 7.70 -24.92 12.38
N PHE A 431 8.85 -24.32 12.69
CA PHE A 431 9.98 -24.98 13.35
C PHE A 431 10.23 -24.39 14.73
#